data_cbfd09b0f9aad89efb5f380fb1d6c709
#
_entry.id   cbfd09b0f9aad89efb5f380fb1d6c709
#
_cell.length_a   1.000
_cell.length_b   1.000
_cell.length_c   1.000
_cell.angle_alpha   90.00
_cell.angle_beta   90.00
_cell.angle_gamma   90.00
#
_symmetry.space_group_name_H-M   'P 1'
#
loop_
_entity.id
_entity.type
_entity.pdbx_description
1 polymer ?
#
loop_
_entity_poly.entity_id
_entity_poly.type
_entity_poly.pdbx_seq_one_letter_code
_entity_poly.pdbx_strand_id
1 'polypeptide(L)'
;MKYKKYLPLFKRCGWKVNVSDNEIEIENWSPAGENIIEYLDKNIDIPSQMQNIADNFDADEHAEMWIEHRGKNGVPDSIGTLINDADAIQEMYNELAHALKFGVILI
;
A
#
# COMPACT_ATOMS: atom_id res chain seq x y z
N MET A 1 -7.47 -0.47 23.24
CA MET A 1 -7.16 0.50 22.20
C MET A 1 -7.69 0.00 20.85
N LYS A 2 -8.39 0.86 20.16
CA LYS A 2 -9.13 0.47 18.95
C LYS A 2 -8.24 0.02 17.78
N TYR A 3 -7.05 0.61 17.63
CA TYR A 3 -6.19 0.29 16.50
C TYR A 3 -5.62 -1.14 16.57
N LYS A 4 -5.45 -1.70 17.76
CA LYS A 4 -4.78 -3.00 17.96
C LYS A 4 -5.47 -4.15 17.23
N LYS A 5 -6.79 -4.09 17.09
CA LYS A 5 -7.53 -5.15 16.40
C LYS A 5 -7.21 -5.25 14.91
N TYR A 6 -6.67 -4.16 14.33
CA TYR A 6 -6.31 -4.13 12.91
C TYR A 6 -4.89 -4.64 12.63
N LEU A 7 -4.02 -4.67 13.64
CA LEU A 7 -2.62 -5.04 13.43
C LEU A 7 -2.45 -6.43 12.80
N PRO A 8 -3.18 -7.48 13.21
CA PRO A 8 -3.07 -8.78 12.55
C PRO A 8 -3.48 -8.76 11.08
N LEU A 9 -4.42 -7.88 10.71
CA LEU A 9 -4.90 -7.77 9.33
C LEU A 9 -3.83 -7.18 8.42
N PHE A 10 -3.10 -6.15 8.87
CA PHE A 10 -1.96 -5.63 8.13
C PHE A 10 -0.94 -6.72 7.83
N LYS A 11 -0.58 -7.49 8.86
CA LYS A 11 0.41 -8.56 8.74
C LYS A 11 -0.05 -9.67 7.80
N ARG A 12 -1.32 -10.05 7.86
CA ARG A 12 -1.89 -11.08 6.98
C ARG A 12 -1.89 -10.66 5.52
N CYS A 13 -2.01 -9.35 5.26
CA CYS A 13 -1.92 -8.81 3.90
C CYS A 13 -0.48 -8.60 3.45
N GLY A 14 0.50 -9.00 4.24
CA GLY A 14 1.91 -8.93 3.86
C GLY A 14 2.62 -7.63 4.22
N TRP A 15 2.00 -6.78 5.03
CA TRP A 15 2.57 -5.50 5.42
C TRP A 15 3.37 -5.62 6.72
N LYS A 16 4.52 -4.96 6.77
CA LYS A 16 5.25 -4.73 8.00
C LYS A 16 4.60 -3.59 8.75
N VAL A 17 4.50 -3.70 10.05
CA VAL A 17 3.84 -2.72 10.90
C VAL A 17 4.80 -2.23 11.97
N ASN A 18 4.90 -0.92 12.11
CA ASN A 18 5.66 -0.29 13.18
C ASN A 18 4.78 0.76 13.85
N VAL A 19 4.51 0.58 15.13
CA VAL A 19 3.62 1.46 15.88
C VAL A 19 4.44 2.40 16.75
N SER A 20 4.20 3.70 16.60
CA SER A 20 4.77 4.75 17.43
C SER A 20 3.68 5.40 18.29
N ASP A 21 4.01 6.50 18.98
CA ASP A 21 3.08 7.15 19.90
C ASP A 21 1.78 7.59 19.23
N ASN A 22 1.85 8.14 18.00
CA ASN A 22 0.70 8.70 17.32
C ASN A 22 0.38 8.03 15.99
N GLU A 23 1.28 7.21 15.45
CA GLU A 23 1.18 6.68 14.10
C GLU A 23 1.33 5.18 14.03
N ILE A 24 0.74 4.62 12.99
CA ILE A 24 1.02 3.26 12.53
C ILE A 24 1.70 3.42 11.18
N GLU A 25 2.97 3.00 11.10
CA GLU A 25 3.71 2.94 9.83
C GLU A 25 3.52 1.55 9.25
N ILE A 26 3.13 1.48 8.00
CA ILE A 26 3.03 0.22 7.26
C ILE A 26 3.96 0.26 6.05
N GLU A 27 4.61 -0.87 5.78
CA GLU A 27 5.60 -0.99 4.72
C GLU A 27 5.43 -2.29 3.96
N ASN A 28 5.54 -2.20 2.64
CA ASN A 28 5.54 -3.36 1.77
C ASN A 28 6.36 -3.04 0.51
N TRP A 29 6.53 -4.02 -0.35
CA TRP A 29 7.25 -3.87 -1.62
C TRP A 29 6.35 -4.33 -2.76
N SER A 30 6.38 -3.58 -3.86
CA SER A 30 5.70 -3.97 -5.08
C SER A 30 6.42 -5.15 -5.76
N PRO A 31 5.76 -5.83 -6.72
CA PRO A 31 6.42 -6.91 -7.46
C PRO A 31 7.72 -6.49 -8.16
N ALA A 32 7.81 -5.24 -8.64
CA ALA A 32 9.02 -4.72 -9.27
C ALA A 32 10.05 -4.19 -8.25
N GLY A 33 9.77 -4.30 -6.94
CA GLY A 33 10.70 -3.94 -5.89
C GLY A 33 10.60 -2.52 -5.37
N GLU A 34 9.54 -1.78 -5.72
CA GLU A 34 9.32 -0.45 -5.17
C GLU A 34 8.93 -0.56 -3.69
N ASN A 35 9.59 0.21 -2.84
CA ASN A 35 9.28 0.26 -1.41
C ASN A 35 8.10 1.20 -1.17
N ILE A 36 7.07 0.70 -0.52
CA ILE A 36 5.83 1.42 -0.25
C ILE A 36 5.68 1.61 1.23
N ILE A 37 5.60 2.87 1.68
CA ILE A 37 5.42 3.21 3.09
C ILE A 37 4.23 4.14 3.20
N GLU A 38 3.31 3.83 4.13
CA GLU A 38 2.16 4.65 4.45
C GLU A 38 2.06 4.86 5.96
N TYR A 39 1.52 6.00 6.35
CA TYR A 39 1.34 6.36 7.75
C TYR A 39 -0.13 6.57 8.07
N LEU A 40 -0.60 5.94 9.13
CA LEU A 40 -1.97 6.08 9.61
C LEU A 40 -1.97 6.66 11.01
N ASP A 41 -2.94 7.52 11.30
CA ASP A 41 -3.16 8.03 12.65
C ASP A 41 -3.86 6.97 13.49
N LYS A 42 -3.30 6.63 14.65
CA LYS A 42 -3.86 5.62 15.56
C LYS A 42 -5.25 6.00 16.08
N ASN A 43 -5.52 7.30 16.16
CA ASN A 43 -6.71 7.84 16.83
C ASN A 43 -7.86 8.14 15.87
N ILE A 44 -7.65 7.97 14.58
CA ILE A 44 -8.66 8.18 13.54
C ILE A 44 -9.08 6.83 13.00
N ASP A 45 -10.31 6.71 12.51
CA ASP A 45 -10.84 5.47 11.98
C ASP A 45 -9.90 4.84 10.95
N ILE A 46 -9.30 3.70 11.30
CA ILE A 46 -8.27 3.04 10.50
C ILE A 46 -8.78 2.59 9.13
N PRO A 47 -9.93 1.89 9.04
CA PRO A 47 -10.45 1.48 7.73
C PRO A 47 -10.72 2.64 6.79
N SER A 48 -11.23 3.76 7.32
CA SER A 48 -11.52 4.95 6.50
C SER A 48 -10.25 5.59 5.97
N GLN A 49 -9.19 5.66 6.78
CA GLN A 49 -7.91 6.19 6.32
C GLN A 49 -7.34 5.34 5.19
N MET A 50 -7.39 4.03 5.34
CA MET A 50 -6.86 3.13 4.31
C MET A 50 -7.68 3.18 3.03
N GLN A 51 -9.01 3.29 3.15
CA GLN A 51 -9.86 3.45 1.98
C GLN A 51 -9.53 4.74 1.23
N ASN A 52 -9.26 5.83 1.95
CA ASN A 52 -8.85 7.09 1.32
C ASN A 52 -7.53 6.95 0.58
N ILE A 53 -6.56 6.25 1.14
CA ILE A 53 -5.29 5.98 0.47
C ILE A 53 -5.53 5.20 -0.82
N ALA A 54 -6.34 4.15 -0.77
CA ALA A 54 -6.67 3.34 -1.93
C ALA A 54 -7.40 4.14 -3.01
N ASP A 55 -8.35 4.99 -2.61
CA ASP A 55 -9.17 5.77 -3.52
C ASP A 55 -8.38 6.90 -4.18
N ASN A 56 -7.39 7.45 -3.48
CA ASN A 56 -6.58 8.57 -3.97
C ASN A 56 -5.34 8.14 -4.75
N PHE A 57 -5.02 6.85 -4.75
CA PHE A 57 -3.91 6.35 -5.54
C PHE A 57 -4.27 6.36 -7.02
N ASP A 58 -3.46 7.03 -7.84
CA ASP A 58 -3.63 7.08 -9.29
C ASP A 58 -2.54 6.22 -9.94
N ALA A 59 -2.93 5.02 -10.36
CA ALA A 59 -1.98 4.05 -10.93
C ALA A 59 -1.36 4.57 -12.23
N ASP A 60 -2.14 5.27 -13.06
CA ASP A 60 -1.64 5.82 -14.32
C ASP A 60 -0.57 6.89 -14.09
N GLU A 61 -0.84 7.82 -13.18
CA GLU A 61 0.11 8.86 -12.82
C GLU A 61 1.38 8.27 -12.19
N HIS A 62 1.21 7.28 -11.33
CA HIS A 62 2.33 6.59 -10.70
C HIS A 62 3.20 5.89 -11.74
N ALA A 63 2.59 5.19 -12.70
CA ALA A 63 3.32 4.55 -13.79
C ALA A 63 4.07 5.57 -14.65
N GLU A 64 3.43 6.69 -15.00
CA GLU A 64 4.07 7.74 -15.79
C GLU A 64 5.32 8.28 -15.11
N MET A 65 5.26 8.51 -13.80
CA MET A 65 6.40 8.97 -13.03
C MET A 65 7.58 7.99 -13.11
N TRP A 66 7.32 6.71 -12.96
CA TRP A 66 8.38 5.69 -13.02
C TRP A 66 8.90 5.43 -14.44
N ILE A 67 8.05 5.59 -15.46
CA ILE A 67 8.45 5.46 -16.87
C ILE A 67 9.56 6.47 -17.21
N GLU A 68 9.51 7.67 -16.64
CA GLU A 68 10.56 8.69 -16.84
C GLU A 68 11.92 8.25 -16.28
N HIS A 69 11.92 7.35 -15.31
CA HIS A 69 13.14 6.86 -14.67
C HIS A 69 13.52 5.44 -15.10
N ARG A 70 12.84 4.87 -16.09
CA ARG A 70 13.10 3.49 -16.50
C ARG A 70 14.56 3.25 -16.90
N GLY A 71 15.06 2.09 -16.52
CA GLY A 71 16.44 1.71 -16.82
C GLY A 71 17.51 2.39 -15.98
N LYS A 72 17.10 3.20 -14.99
CA LYS A 72 18.03 3.95 -14.11
C LYS A 72 17.85 3.50 -12.66
N ASN A 73 18.95 3.45 -11.92
CA ASN A 73 18.94 3.19 -10.46
C ASN A 73 18.10 1.97 -10.04
N GLY A 74 18.17 0.89 -10.81
CA GLY A 74 17.43 -0.33 -10.50
C GLY A 74 15.97 -0.33 -10.95
N VAL A 75 15.49 0.72 -11.56
CA VAL A 75 14.12 0.78 -12.09
C VAL A 75 14.05 -0.08 -13.36
N PRO A 76 13.04 -0.96 -13.48
CA PRO A 76 12.86 -1.75 -14.69
C PRO A 76 12.79 -0.89 -15.96
N ASP A 77 13.34 -1.39 -17.05
CA ASP A 77 13.34 -0.67 -18.33
C ASP A 77 12.03 -0.84 -19.11
N SER A 78 11.30 -1.90 -18.86
CA SER A 78 10.06 -2.22 -19.57
C SER A 78 8.90 -1.34 -19.11
N ILE A 79 8.31 -0.59 -20.01
CA ILE A 79 7.12 0.23 -19.77
C ILE A 79 5.96 -0.65 -19.29
N GLY A 80 5.76 -1.81 -19.91
CA GLY A 80 4.73 -2.76 -19.52
C GLY A 80 4.89 -3.24 -18.08
N THR A 81 6.13 -3.50 -17.66
CA THR A 81 6.43 -3.89 -16.28
C THR A 81 6.03 -2.78 -15.30
N LEU A 82 6.32 -1.53 -15.62
CA LEU A 82 6.01 -0.39 -14.75
C LEU A 82 4.50 -0.14 -14.65
N ILE A 83 3.77 -0.30 -15.76
CA ILE A 83 2.31 -0.18 -15.75
C ILE A 83 1.69 -1.29 -14.91
N ASN A 84 2.13 -2.53 -15.10
CA ASN A 84 1.64 -3.66 -14.33
C ASN A 84 1.96 -3.53 -12.84
N ASP A 85 3.13 -2.96 -12.52
CA ASP A 85 3.54 -2.75 -11.14
C ASP A 85 2.65 -1.71 -10.45
N ALA A 86 2.31 -0.62 -11.12
CA ALA A 86 1.40 0.38 -10.58
C ALA A 86 0.00 -0.21 -10.32
N ASP A 87 -0.49 -1.05 -11.24
CA ASP A 87 -1.76 -1.75 -11.05
C ASP A 87 -1.69 -2.72 -9.85
N ALA A 88 -0.55 -3.39 -9.68
CA ALA A 88 -0.35 -4.28 -8.54
C ALA A 88 -0.36 -3.50 -7.22
N ILE A 89 0.21 -2.30 -7.18
CA ILE A 89 0.17 -1.44 -5.99
C ILE A 89 -1.28 -1.04 -5.68
N GLN A 90 -2.06 -0.70 -6.69
CA GLN A 90 -3.49 -0.39 -6.49
C GLN A 90 -4.23 -1.58 -5.87
N GLU A 91 -3.95 -2.78 -6.35
CA GLU A 91 -4.55 -4.00 -5.79
C GLU A 91 -4.12 -4.23 -4.34
N MET A 92 -2.85 -3.97 -4.02
CA MET A 92 -2.35 -4.09 -2.65
C MET A 92 -3.11 -3.16 -1.70
N TYR A 93 -3.34 -1.92 -2.11
CA TYR A 93 -4.11 -0.97 -1.31
C TYR A 93 -5.58 -1.39 -1.18
N ASN A 94 -6.19 -1.81 -2.29
CA ASN A 94 -7.60 -2.25 -2.29
C ASN A 94 -7.80 -3.47 -1.39
N GLU A 95 -6.90 -4.42 -1.46
CA GLU A 95 -6.94 -5.64 -0.66
C GLU A 95 -6.83 -5.33 0.83
N LEU A 96 -5.89 -4.46 1.20
CA LEU A 96 -5.73 -4.03 2.57
C LEU A 96 -6.96 -3.25 3.07
N ALA A 97 -7.47 -2.32 2.27
CA ALA A 97 -8.67 -1.55 2.62
C ALA A 97 -9.88 -2.48 2.85
N HIS A 98 -10.04 -3.49 2.00
CA HIS A 98 -11.10 -4.50 2.15
C HIS A 98 -10.93 -5.29 3.45
N ALA A 99 -9.73 -5.77 3.71
CA ALA A 99 -9.45 -6.55 4.91
C ALA A 99 -9.77 -5.76 6.19
N LEU A 100 -9.37 -4.50 6.24
CA LEU A 100 -9.60 -3.64 7.40
C LEU A 100 -11.08 -3.33 7.58
N LYS A 101 -11.81 -3.15 6.49
CA LYS A 101 -13.24 -2.82 6.54
C LYS A 101 -14.10 -4.01 6.95
N PHE A 102 -13.81 -5.18 6.42
CA PHE A 102 -14.65 -6.37 6.62
C PHE A 102 -14.04 -7.43 7.53
N GLY A 103 -12.80 -7.26 7.95
CA GLY A 103 -12.10 -8.23 8.79
C GLY A 103 -11.70 -9.51 8.07
N VAL A 104 -11.75 -9.52 6.72
CA VAL A 104 -11.41 -10.69 5.91
C VAL A 104 -10.45 -10.31 4.79
N ILE A 105 -9.62 -11.28 4.38
CA ILE A 105 -8.65 -11.09 3.31
C ILE A 105 -9.25 -11.61 2.01
N LEU A 106 -9.09 -10.83 0.94
CA LEU A 106 -9.47 -11.26 -0.40
C LEU A 106 -8.51 -12.36 -0.88
N ILE A 107 -9.07 -13.42 -1.42
CA ILE A 107 -8.29 -14.53 -1.95
C ILE A 107 -8.50 -14.60 -3.45
#